data_55ff28d7d9990a944b236cc0f17e8696
#
_entry.id   55ff28d7d9990a944b236cc0f17e8696
#
_cell.length_a   1.000
_cell.length_b   1.000
_cell.length_c   1.000
_cell.angle_alpha   90.00
_cell.angle_beta   90.00
_cell.angle_gamma   90.00
#
_symmetry.space_group_name_H-M   'P 1'
#
loop_
_entity.id
_entity.type
_entity.pdbx_description
1 polymer ?
#
loop_
_entity_poly.entity_id
_entity_poly.type
_entity_poly.pdbx_seq_one_letter_code
_entity_poly.pdbx_strand_id
1 'polypeptide(L)'
;MIKVTNLAYSFPNKDLYKDISFNIEDGQHCAFIGTNGSGKSTLIDIIMDEEKYMFDGTVEKEPNCTIGYVSQFSETDKLKEITVFEYISEEFTKLQNKITSICTEMETSSDIDALLEQYQEALDAFEAIGGDNFEKIIDKQLNLTNLMCYKNLKLSELSGGEFKLIQIIKGMINSPDLLIMDEPDVFLDFEHLNSLKDLINTHKGTMLVITHNRYLLNHCFNKILHLENMELQEFDGNYIDYNFSLLQTKIELQELAAADTAEIERNDKLIDRLRELATENAEQFRGKTLRARVKIQERLEERRIKAPFIALTEPDINFVTSSNLEDTIALEVNDYNVAFDELLLENVNFEIKSTDKVAIVGSNGTGKTTLLEEIFNNNHPSIKLNKDTKTAYLSQIQGRTLNESNTIREEFFDAGFKTSDEIISYIERYGFNEEKLDQKIESLSGGEKNMLQLAKISDSNAQMLLLDEPTSHLDTYSQIALERAIKNFNGAVLMISHDFYSIVNCMDYVLIIEDKTIRRMRMRNFRKMIYDNHFDKDYLELEQKKKLIETKIELALKDNDFILAKELCEELEKQVKLLRS
;
A
#
# COMPACT_ATOMS: atom_id res chain seq x y z
N MET A 1 13.23 11.54 19.89
CA MET A 1 12.31 12.54 19.31
C MET A 1 10.84 12.30 19.65
N ILE A 2 10.23 11.19 19.22
CA ILE A 2 8.89 10.78 19.65
C ILE A 2 8.95 9.40 20.27
N LYS A 3 8.32 9.24 21.45
CA LYS A 3 8.23 7.96 22.14
C LYS A 3 6.79 7.70 22.55
N VAL A 4 6.24 6.60 22.08
CA VAL A 4 4.92 6.10 22.46
C VAL A 4 5.10 4.94 23.42
N THR A 5 4.38 4.93 24.53
CA THR A 5 4.52 3.88 25.55
C THR A 5 3.13 3.40 25.99
N ASN A 6 2.91 2.09 25.87
CA ASN A 6 1.71 1.37 26.32
C ASN A 6 0.40 2.02 25.82
N LEU A 7 0.37 2.49 24.57
CA LEU A 7 -0.80 3.16 24.02
C LEU A 7 -1.87 2.12 23.69
N ALA A 8 -3.04 2.30 24.28
CA ALA A 8 -4.25 1.53 23.99
C ALA A 8 -5.39 2.47 23.62
N TYR A 9 -6.10 2.14 22.54
CA TYR A 9 -7.22 2.95 22.04
C TYR A 9 -8.29 2.09 21.40
N SER A 10 -9.54 2.41 21.68
CA SER A 10 -10.72 1.72 21.14
C SER A 10 -11.77 2.71 20.69
N PHE A 11 -12.38 2.45 19.55
CA PHE A 11 -13.67 3.04 19.21
C PHE A 11 -14.80 2.32 19.99
N PRO A 12 -16.01 2.91 20.09
CA PRO A 12 -17.11 2.28 20.82
C PRO A 12 -17.42 0.82 20.42
N ASN A 13 -17.12 0.45 19.17
CA ASN A 13 -17.44 -0.86 18.60
C ASN A 13 -16.21 -1.67 18.18
N LYS A 14 -14.97 -1.13 18.32
CA LYS A 14 -13.77 -1.80 17.81
C LYS A 14 -12.52 -1.37 18.57
N ASP A 15 -11.81 -2.35 19.15
CA ASP A 15 -10.47 -2.12 19.67
C ASP A 15 -9.49 -1.92 18.50
N LEU A 16 -8.67 -0.86 18.56
CA LEU A 16 -7.65 -0.58 17.56
C LEU A 16 -6.26 -0.98 18.02
N TYR A 17 -5.91 -0.63 19.26
CA TYR A 17 -4.58 -0.90 19.81
C TYR A 17 -4.67 -1.51 21.19
N LYS A 18 -3.75 -2.46 21.46
CA LYS A 18 -3.52 -3.04 22.78
C LYS A 18 -2.06 -2.83 23.11
N ASP A 19 -1.76 -1.91 24.03
CA ASP A 19 -0.41 -1.77 24.60
C ASP A 19 0.71 -1.62 23.55
N ILE A 20 0.51 -0.74 22.54
CA ILE A 20 1.53 -0.48 21.55
C ILE A 20 2.60 0.48 22.08
N SER A 21 3.87 0.16 21.81
CA SER A 21 5.01 0.98 22.21
C SER A 21 6.02 1.03 21.09
N PHE A 22 6.56 2.22 20.80
CA PHE A 22 7.62 2.42 19.80
C PHE A 22 8.34 3.74 20.02
N ASN A 23 9.51 3.87 19.38
CA ASN A 23 10.35 5.05 19.45
C ASN A 23 10.78 5.49 18.04
N ILE A 24 10.79 6.79 17.78
CA ILE A 24 11.35 7.39 16.57
C ILE A 24 12.47 8.34 16.99
N GLU A 25 13.70 8.07 16.55
CA GLU A 25 14.89 8.85 16.86
C GLU A 25 15.13 9.91 15.78
N ASP A 26 15.94 10.91 16.11
CA ASP A 26 16.28 11.98 15.17
C ASP A 26 17.00 11.46 13.94
N GLY A 27 16.61 11.96 12.77
CA GLY A 27 17.18 11.58 11.48
C GLY A 27 16.78 10.20 10.99
N GLN A 28 15.88 9.48 11.69
CA GLN A 28 15.35 8.19 11.20
C GLN A 28 14.30 8.39 10.11
N HIS A 29 14.39 7.57 9.07
CA HIS A 29 13.35 7.44 8.06
C HIS A 29 12.57 6.15 8.32
N CYS A 30 11.39 6.30 8.93
CA CYS A 30 10.55 5.21 9.34
C CYS A 30 9.46 4.94 8.31
N ALA A 31 9.32 3.68 7.85
CA ALA A 31 8.13 3.23 7.13
C ALA A 31 7.10 2.69 8.13
N PHE A 32 5.86 3.14 8.01
CA PHE A 32 4.74 2.64 8.81
C PHE A 32 3.83 1.79 7.93
N ILE A 33 3.85 0.49 8.18
CA ILE A 33 3.11 -0.51 7.40
C ILE A 33 2.07 -1.24 8.27
N GLY A 34 1.13 -1.91 7.63
CA GLY A 34 0.07 -2.70 8.27
C GLY A 34 -1.13 -2.84 7.37
N THR A 35 -2.03 -3.77 7.66
CA THR A 35 -3.24 -3.99 6.87
C THR A 35 -4.14 -2.75 6.81
N ASN A 36 -4.97 -2.69 5.78
CA ASN A 36 -5.97 -1.63 5.68
C ASN A 36 -6.97 -1.71 6.83
N GLY A 37 -7.30 -0.55 7.41
CA GLY A 37 -8.19 -0.47 8.58
C GLY A 37 -7.57 -0.93 9.90
N SER A 38 -6.24 -1.14 9.98
CA SER A 38 -5.52 -1.43 11.23
C SER A 38 -5.40 -0.22 12.16
N GLY A 39 -5.66 1.00 11.67
CA GLY A 39 -5.63 2.22 12.46
C GLY A 39 -4.40 3.12 12.23
N LYS A 40 -3.61 2.92 11.17
CA LYS A 40 -2.40 3.71 10.90
C LYS A 40 -2.65 5.22 10.93
N SER A 41 -3.64 5.71 10.21
CA SER A 41 -3.98 7.14 10.17
C SER A 41 -4.50 7.65 11.51
N THR A 42 -5.25 6.83 12.27
CA THR A 42 -5.70 7.18 13.63
C THR A 42 -4.52 7.33 14.60
N LEU A 43 -3.49 6.49 14.48
CA LEU A 43 -2.28 6.63 15.30
C LEU A 43 -1.52 7.93 14.97
N ILE A 44 -1.44 8.29 13.69
CA ILE A 44 -0.88 9.59 13.29
C ILE A 44 -1.69 10.74 13.87
N ASP A 45 -3.02 10.69 13.79
CA ASP A 45 -3.88 11.74 14.36
C ASP A 45 -3.68 11.89 15.87
N ILE A 46 -3.53 10.78 16.61
CA ILE A 46 -3.20 10.80 18.05
C ILE A 46 -1.82 11.43 18.29
N ILE A 47 -0.82 11.10 17.46
CA ILE A 47 0.51 11.71 17.56
C ILE A 47 0.45 13.22 17.27
N MET A 48 -0.38 13.65 16.33
CA MET A 48 -0.50 15.08 15.98
C MET A 48 -1.26 15.88 17.02
N ASP A 49 -2.34 15.35 17.52
CA ASP A 49 -3.27 16.04 18.45
C ASP A 49 -3.78 15.06 19.53
N GLU A 50 -3.02 14.97 20.63
CA GLU A 50 -3.33 14.09 21.76
C GLU A 50 -4.64 14.48 22.48
N GLU A 51 -4.97 15.77 22.51
CA GLU A 51 -6.14 16.28 23.25
C GLU A 51 -7.46 15.85 22.60
N LYS A 52 -7.44 15.52 21.32
CA LYS A 52 -8.62 15.11 20.55
C LYS A 52 -9.08 13.68 20.88
N TYR A 53 -8.20 12.85 21.42
CA TYR A 53 -8.45 11.42 21.62
C TYR A 53 -8.31 11.03 23.10
N MET A 54 -9.22 10.18 23.59
CA MET A 54 -9.11 9.58 24.92
C MET A 54 -8.47 8.19 24.76
N PHE A 55 -7.20 8.07 25.13
CA PHE A 55 -6.43 6.83 25.04
C PHE A 55 -5.71 6.56 26.38
N ASP A 56 -5.35 5.30 26.61
CA ASP A 56 -4.47 4.89 27.70
C ASP A 56 -3.02 4.87 27.21
N GLY A 57 -2.06 5.13 28.10
CA GLY A 57 -0.63 5.21 27.79
C GLY A 57 -0.12 6.65 27.65
N THR A 58 1.06 6.81 27.05
CA THR A 58 1.70 8.13 26.88
C THR A 58 2.31 8.30 25.50
N VAL A 59 2.21 9.53 24.98
CA VAL A 59 2.93 9.99 23.79
C VAL A 59 3.87 11.12 24.24
N GLU A 60 5.15 10.86 24.26
CA GLU A 60 6.18 11.82 24.65
C GLU A 60 6.82 12.43 23.40
N LYS A 61 6.83 13.75 23.29
CA LYS A 61 7.49 14.51 22.24
C LYS A 61 8.57 15.39 22.85
N GLU A 62 9.65 15.63 22.15
CA GLU A 62 10.62 16.64 22.57
C GLU A 62 9.94 18.02 22.69
N PRO A 63 10.39 18.83 23.66
CA PRO A 63 9.83 20.20 23.81
C PRO A 63 10.00 20.99 22.50
N ASN A 64 8.93 21.67 22.09
CA ASN A 64 8.86 22.47 20.85
C ASN A 64 9.07 21.70 19.53
N CYS A 65 8.88 20.36 19.53
CA CYS A 65 8.94 19.56 18.32
C CYS A 65 7.87 20.00 17.31
N THR A 66 8.32 20.44 16.15
CA THR A 66 7.44 20.82 15.03
C THR A 66 7.12 19.60 14.17
N ILE A 67 5.82 19.38 13.89
CA ILE A 67 5.37 18.27 13.06
C ILE A 67 4.78 18.84 11.76
N GLY A 68 5.36 18.43 10.63
CA GLY A 68 4.79 18.64 9.31
C GLY A 68 3.94 17.45 8.88
N TYR A 69 2.80 17.69 8.23
CA TYR A 69 1.93 16.64 7.74
C TYR A 69 1.56 16.82 6.28
N VAL A 70 1.80 15.78 5.48
CA VAL A 70 1.35 15.69 4.09
C VAL A 70 0.27 14.62 4.02
N SER A 71 -0.98 15.06 3.88
CA SER A 71 -2.14 14.17 3.83
C SER A 71 -2.24 13.42 2.51
N GLN A 72 -2.98 12.30 2.53
CA GLN A 72 -3.28 11.51 1.35
C GLN A 72 -4.03 12.33 0.27
N PHE A 73 -5.03 13.12 0.69
CA PHE A 73 -5.86 13.95 -0.19
C PHE A 73 -5.89 15.40 0.28
N SER A 74 -5.51 16.33 -0.58
CA SER A 74 -5.73 17.76 -0.35
C SER A 74 -5.98 18.50 -1.68
N GLU A 75 -7.04 18.09 -2.39
CA GLU A 75 -7.45 18.74 -3.64
C GLU A 75 -7.90 20.20 -3.45
N THR A 76 -8.32 20.58 -2.25
CA THR A 76 -8.75 21.95 -1.93
C THR A 76 -7.68 22.98 -2.22
N ASP A 77 -6.41 22.66 -2.02
CA ASP A 77 -5.31 23.58 -2.31
C ASP A 77 -5.08 23.76 -3.82
N LYS A 78 -5.40 22.77 -4.64
CA LYS A 78 -5.27 22.84 -6.10
C LYS A 78 -6.22 23.88 -6.73
N LEU A 79 -7.30 24.21 -6.03
CA LEU A 79 -8.27 25.21 -6.47
C LEU A 79 -7.81 26.66 -6.23
N LYS A 80 -6.68 26.87 -5.53
CA LYS A 80 -6.13 28.20 -5.30
C LYS A 80 -5.53 28.74 -6.60
N GLU A 81 -5.88 29.98 -6.94
CA GLU A 81 -5.39 30.73 -8.11
C GLU A 81 -3.99 31.31 -7.86
N ILE A 82 -3.06 30.53 -7.30
CA ILE A 82 -1.67 30.93 -6.99
C ILE A 82 -0.68 30.07 -7.78
N THR A 83 0.52 30.57 -7.97
CA THR A 83 1.60 29.86 -8.64
C THR A 83 2.24 28.81 -7.73
N VAL A 84 2.94 27.84 -8.34
CA VAL A 84 3.74 26.84 -7.61
C VAL A 84 4.72 27.51 -6.64
N PHE A 85 5.42 28.56 -7.11
CA PHE A 85 6.37 29.28 -6.27
C PHE A 85 5.69 29.94 -5.07
N GLU A 86 4.58 30.64 -5.27
CA GLU A 86 3.79 31.27 -4.19
C GLU A 86 3.28 30.25 -3.18
N TYR A 87 2.86 29.09 -3.65
CA TYR A 87 2.39 27.99 -2.78
C TYR A 87 3.50 27.43 -1.90
N ILE A 88 4.68 27.17 -2.48
CA ILE A 88 5.82 26.61 -1.74
C ILE A 88 6.39 27.66 -0.77
N SER A 89 6.46 28.93 -1.19
CA SER A 89 7.03 30.03 -0.41
C SER A 89 6.06 30.66 0.60
N GLU A 90 4.87 30.12 0.77
CA GLU A 90 3.81 30.71 1.60
C GLU A 90 4.26 31.06 3.03
N GLU A 91 4.95 30.15 3.73
CA GLU A 91 5.41 30.36 5.10
C GLU A 91 6.54 31.40 5.17
N PHE A 92 7.45 31.38 4.20
CA PHE A 92 8.52 32.40 4.10
C PHE A 92 7.92 33.78 3.90
N THR A 93 6.93 33.88 3.01
CA THR A 93 6.24 35.14 2.71
C THR A 93 5.45 35.64 3.92
N LYS A 94 4.78 34.75 4.69
CA LYS A 94 4.09 35.11 5.93
C LYS A 94 5.05 35.68 6.98
N LEU A 95 6.16 35.01 7.22
CA LEU A 95 7.19 35.48 8.17
C LEU A 95 7.82 36.80 7.73
N GLN A 96 8.12 36.95 6.45
CA GLN A 96 8.67 38.18 5.88
C GLN A 96 7.70 39.37 6.02
N ASN A 97 6.41 39.12 5.76
CA ASN A 97 5.36 40.13 5.97
C ASN A 97 5.19 40.47 7.46
N LYS A 98 5.28 39.48 8.37
CA LYS A 98 5.22 39.69 9.83
C LYS A 98 6.39 40.56 10.28
N ILE A 99 7.60 40.25 9.85
CA ILE A 99 8.82 41.04 10.13
C ILE A 99 8.64 42.50 9.63
N THR A 100 8.15 42.67 8.41
CA THR A 100 7.91 44.00 7.81
C THR A 100 6.83 44.77 8.57
N SER A 101 5.75 44.13 8.99
CA SER A 101 4.67 44.78 9.77
C SER A 101 5.19 45.25 11.14
N ILE A 102 5.94 44.40 11.84
CA ILE A 102 6.56 44.76 13.14
C ILE A 102 7.52 45.96 12.99
N CYS A 103 8.34 45.98 11.93
CA CYS A 103 9.20 47.14 11.65
C CYS A 103 8.40 48.44 11.46
N THR A 104 7.28 48.38 10.74
CA THR A 104 6.40 49.53 10.51
C THR A 104 5.72 49.99 11.79
N GLU A 105 5.30 49.05 12.66
CA GLU A 105 4.69 49.32 13.96
C GLU A 105 5.70 49.97 14.93
N MET A 106 6.99 49.57 14.90
CA MET A 106 8.08 50.17 15.67
C MET A 106 8.27 51.67 15.37
N GLU A 107 7.97 52.11 14.15
CA GLU A 107 8.09 53.55 13.78
C GLU A 107 7.04 54.41 14.48
N THR A 108 5.92 53.83 14.91
CA THR A 108 4.77 54.60 15.45
C THR A 108 4.42 54.26 16.90
N SER A 109 4.93 53.19 17.46
CA SER A 109 4.60 52.70 18.81
C SER A 109 5.51 53.30 19.88
N SER A 110 4.99 53.43 21.08
CA SER A 110 5.74 53.79 22.28
C SER A 110 6.29 52.58 23.05
N ASP A 111 5.83 51.36 22.73
CA ASP A 111 6.24 50.11 23.37
C ASP A 111 7.21 49.33 22.46
N ILE A 112 8.42 49.86 22.37
CA ILE A 112 9.47 49.36 21.49
C ILE A 112 10.05 48.02 22.00
N ASP A 113 10.12 47.80 23.31
CA ASP A 113 10.74 46.59 23.88
C ASP A 113 9.95 45.33 23.56
N ALA A 114 8.63 45.34 23.67
CA ALA A 114 7.77 44.22 23.31
C ALA A 114 7.79 43.92 21.79
N LEU A 115 7.91 44.96 20.96
CA LEU A 115 8.02 44.79 19.51
C LEU A 115 9.40 44.29 19.10
N LEU A 116 10.47 44.61 19.79
CA LEU A 116 11.81 44.05 19.57
C LEU A 116 11.83 42.53 19.86
N GLU A 117 11.19 42.10 20.93
CA GLU A 117 11.08 40.69 21.26
C GLU A 117 10.32 39.92 20.17
N GLN A 118 9.18 40.44 19.72
CA GLN A 118 8.40 39.83 18.60
C GLN A 118 9.18 39.86 17.28
N TYR A 119 9.98 40.90 17.02
CA TYR A 119 10.85 40.98 15.84
C TYR A 119 11.92 39.89 15.87
N GLN A 120 12.58 39.71 17.03
CA GLN A 120 13.61 38.70 17.19
C GLN A 120 13.04 37.29 17.02
N GLU A 121 11.87 36.99 17.64
CA GLU A 121 11.18 35.72 17.47
C GLU A 121 10.82 35.44 16.00
N ALA A 122 10.33 36.45 15.28
CA ALA A 122 9.96 36.29 13.87
C ALA A 122 11.22 36.11 12.98
N LEU A 123 12.32 36.78 13.32
CA LEU A 123 13.60 36.65 12.61
C LEU A 123 14.21 35.28 12.85
N ASP A 124 14.27 34.84 14.10
CA ASP A 124 14.75 33.49 14.47
C ASP A 124 13.94 32.38 13.77
N ALA A 125 12.63 32.53 13.71
CA ALA A 125 11.76 31.60 12.98
C ALA A 125 12.04 31.62 11.46
N PHE A 126 12.29 32.79 10.88
CA PHE A 126 12.62 32.92 9.45
C PHE A 126 13.99 32.31 9.12
N GLU A 127 14.99 32.53 9.99
CA GLU A 127 16.31 31.92 9.83
C GLU A 127 16.29 30.40 10.01
N ALA A 128 15.49 29.89 10.97
CA ALA A 128 15.36 28.46 11.26
C ALA A 128 14.88 27.66 10.04
N ILE A 129 13.98 28.23 9.23
CA ILE A 129 13.51 27.60 7.98
C ILE A 129 14.42 27.90 6.76
N GLY A 130 15.55 28.56 6.96
CA GLY A 130 16.49 28.92 5.89
C GLY A 130 16.05 30.11 5.04
N GLY A 131 15.33 31.07 5.64
CA GLY A 131 14.69 32.19 4.97
C GLY A 131 15.59 33.04 4.06
N ASP A 132 16.86 33.23 4.41
CA ASP A 132 17.83 33.99 3.59
C ASP A 132 18.08 33.37 2.20
N ASN A 133 17.88 32.09 2.06
CA ASN A 133 18.18 31.34 0.83
C ASN A 133 16.98 30.53 0.29
N PHE A 134 15.75 30.82 0.75
CA PHE A 134 14.59 30.00 0.44
C PHE A 134 14.35 29.82 -1.07
N GLU A 135 14.57 30.85 -1.90
CA GLU A 135 14.42 30.74 -3.35
C GLU A 135 15.37 29.69 -3.95
N LYS A 136 16.64 29.66 -3.50
CA LYS A 136 17.62 28.66 -3.95
C LYS A 136 17.26 27.25 -3.47
N ILE A 137 16.70 27.14 -2.25
CA ILE A 137 16.24 25.87 -1.70
C ILE A 137 15.07 25.35 -2.52
N ILE A 138 14.08 26.20 -2.84
CA ILE A 138 12.95 25.88 -3.71
C ILE A 138 13.45 25.43 -5.09
N ASP A 139 14.31 26.22 -5.72
CA ASP A 139 14.85 25.91 -7.05
C ASP A 139 15.62 24.58 -7.07
N LYS A 140 16.37 24.28 -6.00
CA LYS A 140 17.09 23.01 -5.86
C LYS A 140 16.12 21.83 -5.80
N GLN A 141 15.04 21.92 -5.01
CA GLN A 141 14.06 20.85 -4.89
C GLN A 141 13.25 20.66 -6.18
N LEU A 142 12.86 21.75 -6.83
CA LEU A 142 12.17 21.70 -8.12
C LEU A 142 13.07 21.11 -9.22
N ASN A 143 14.37 21.39 -9.22
CA ASN A 143 15.32 20.77 -10.15
C ASN A 143 15.52 19.28 -9.86
N LEU A 144 15.59 18.86 -8.59
CA LEU A 144 15.71 17.45 -8.20
C LEU A 144 14.55 16.60 -8.70
N THR A 145 13.35 17.19 -8.79
CA THR A 145 12.13 16.52 -9.21
C THR A 145 11.75 16.77 -10.67
N ASN A 146 12.59 17.46 -11.46
CA ASN A 146 12.31 17.88 -12.83
C ASN A 146 11.08 18.81 -12.96
N LEU A 147 10.65 19.47 -11.88
CA LEU A 147 9.47 20.35 -11.84
C LEU A 147 9.82 21.84 -12.00
N MET A 148 11.04 22.19 -12.34
CA MET A 148 11.48 23.60 -12.46
C MET A 148 10.69 24.36 -13.52
N CYS A 149 10.27 23.72 -14.61
CA CYS A 149 9.45 24.34 -15.66
C CYS A 149 8.05 24.77 -15.18
N TYR A 150 7.56 24.20 -14.10
CA TYR A 150 6.23 24.50 -13.52
C TYR A 150 6.26 25.63 -12.47
N LYS A 151 7.44 26.14 -12.09
CA LYS A 151 7.61 27.13 -11.02
C LYS A 151 6.61 28.30 -11.08
N ASN A 152 6.34 28.80 -12.26
CA ASN A 152 5.49 29.97 -12.48
C ASN A 152 4.06 29.61 -12.97
N LEU A 153 3.73 28.31 -13.10
CA LEU A 153 2.40 27.88 -13.46
C LEU A 153 1.47 27.92 -12.25
N LYS A 154 0.16 28.01 -12.49
CA LYS A 154 -0.86 27.91 -11.45
C LYS A 154 -1.01 26.47 -10.99
N LEU A 155 -1.38 26.27 -9.72
CA LEU A 155 -1.62 24.94 -9.17
C LEU A 155 -2.70 24.16 -9.94
N SER A 156 -3.71 24.85 -10.49
CA SER A 156 -4.80 24.27 -11.26
C SER A 156 -4.34 23.65 -12.59
N GLU A 157 -3.17 24.08 -13.12
CA GLU A 157 -2.62 23.59 -14.37
C GLU A 157 -1.78 22.31 -14.22
N LEU A 158 -1.48 21.92 -12.97
CA LEU A 158 -0.67 20.72 -12.66
C LEU A 158 -1.51 19.44 -12.78
N SER A 159 -0.85 18.35 -13.17
CA SER A 159 -1.40 17.00 -13.00
C SER A 159 -1.52 16.63 -11.51
N GLY A 160 -2.22 15.54 -11.19
CA GLY A 160 -2.32 15.07 -9.80
C GLY A 160 -0.97 14.68 -9.19
N GLY A 161 -0.12 14.02 -9.96
CA GLY A 161 1.21 13.58 -9.51
C GLY A 161 2.18 14.75 -9.30
N GLU A 162 2.23 15.70 -10.24
CA GLU A 162 3.02 16.93 -10.11
C GLU A 162 2.60 17.72 -8.86
N PHE A 163 1.29 17.92 -8.68
CA PHE A 163 0.77 18.62 -7.52
C PHE A 163 1.13 17.92 -6.20
N LYS A 164 1.04 16.58 -6.16
CA LYS A 164 1.45 15.79 -4.99
C LYS A 164 2.92 16.00 -4.63
N LEU A 165 3.82 15.98 -5.62
CA LEU A 165 5.25 16.27 -5.39
C LEU A 165 5.46 17.71 -4.89
N ILE A 166 4.74 18.69 -5.41
CA ILE A 166 4.81 20.09 -4.94
C ILE A 166 4.37 20.19 -3.47
N GLN A 167 3.33 19.46 -3.05
CA GLN A 167 2.91 19.41 -1.64
C GLN A 167 4.00 18.80 -0.75
N ILE A 168 4.64 17.73 -1.19
CA ILE A 168 5.74 17.09 -0.46
C ILE A 168 6.92 18.05 -0.35
N ILE A 169 7.31 18.72 -1.43
CA ILE A 169 8.37 19.73 -1.43
C ILE A 169 8.05 20.85 -0.43
N LYS A 170 6.81 21.36 -0.42
CA LYS A 170 6.37 22.37 0.56
C LYS A 170 6.53 21.87 1.99
N GLY A 171 6.10 20.63 2.29
CA GLY A 171 6.26 20.01 3.59
C GLY A 171 7.73 19.87 4.03
N MET A 172 8.62 19.50 3.10
CA MET A 172 10.05 19.35 3.38
C MET A 172 10.78 20.66 3.57
N ILE A 173 10.44 21.69 2.80
CA ILE A 173 11.12 22.99 2.84
C ILE A 173 10.85 23.72 4.17
N ASN A 174 9.69 23.54 4.75
CA ASN A 174 9.37 24.09 6.06
C ASN A 174 10.23 23.49 7.20
N SER A 175 11.07 22.50 6.87
CA SER A 175 12.03 21.86 7.77
C SER A 175 11.45 21.49 9.14
N PRO A 176 10.32 20.78 9.22
CA PRO A 176 9.78 20.32 10.50
C PRO A 176 10.75 19.30 11.13
N ASP A 177 10.75 19.21 12.46
CA ASP A 177 11.55 18.21 13.18
C ASP A 177 11.11 16.79 12.81
N LEU A 178 9.81 16.56 12.66
CA LEU A 178 9.23 15.34 12.12
C LEU A 178 8.31 15.63 10.93
N LEU A 179 8.58 15.02 9.80
CA LEU A 179 7.69 15.03 8.64
C LEU A 179 6.90 13.72 8.55
N ILE A 180 5.58 13.82 8.66
CA ILE A 180 4.66 12.69 8.48
C ILE A 180 4.05 12.77 7.08
N MET A 181 4.09 11.66 6.34
CA MET A 181 3.47 11.55 5.01
C MET A 181 2.55 10.34 4.97
N ASP A 182 1.30 10.57 4.57
CA ASP A 182 0.30 9.51 4.42
C ASP A 182 0.09 9.19 2.94
N GLU A 183 0.51 7.99 2.53
CA GLU A 183 0.48 7.48 1.15
C GLU A 183 0.96 8.51 0.11
N PRO A 184 2.22 9.00 0.20
CA PRO A 184 2.73 10.03 -0.69
C PRO A 184 2.91 9.55 -2.14
N ASP A 185 2.91 8.24 -2.36
CA ASP A 185 3.11 7.58 -3.66
C ASP A 185 1.83 7.44 -4.49
N VAL A 186 0.66 7.70 -3.92
CA VAL A 186 -0.61 7.62 -4.64
C VAL A 186 -0.65 8.68 -5.75
N PHE A 187 -1.13 8.28 -6.94
CA PHE A 187 -1.18 9.07 -8.18
C PHE A 187 0.17 9.37 -8.85
N LEU A 188 1.29 8.85 -8.35
CA LEU A 188 2.60 9.04 -8.97
C LEU A 188 2.85 7.98 -10.05
N ASP A 189 3.29 8.41 -11.22
CA ASP A 189 3.85 7.53 -12.23
C ASP A 189 5.32 7.16 -11.91
N PHE A 190 5.97 6.34 -12.73
CA PHE A 190 7.33 5.87 -12.47
C PHE A 190 8.36 7.00 -12.33
N GLU A 191 8.24 8.05 -13.13
CA GLU A 191 9.18 9.18 -13.10
C GLU A 191 9.02 9.98 -11.81
N HIS A 192 7.77 10.30 -11.45
CA HIS A 192 7.45 11.01 -10.23
C HIS A 192 7.75 10.16 -8.98
N LEU A 193 7.54 8.84 -9.03
CA LEU A 193 7.89 7.95 -7.94
C LEU A 193 9.41 7.92 -7.69
N ASN A 194 10.22 7.95 -8.75
CA ASN A 194 11.67 8.06 -8.62
C ASN A 194 12.07 9.42 -8.03
N SER A 195 11.43 10.50 -8.46
CA SER A 195 11.63 11.82 -7.88
C SER A 195 11.29 11.86 -6.38
N LEU A 196 10.20 11.18 -5.97
CA LEU A 196 9.84 11.04 -4.55
C LEU A 196 10.91 10.27 -3.76
N LYS A 197 11.42 9.15 -4.31
CA LYS A 197 12.52 8.40 -3.69
C LYS A 197 13.74 9.31 -3.45
N ASP A 198 14.12 10.10 -4.46
CA ASP A 198 15.28 10.99 -4.35
C ASP A 198 15.04 12.12 -3.35
N LEU A 199 13.82 12.66 -3.25
CA LEU A 199 13.42 13.61 -2.21
C LEU A 199 13.58 13.01 -0.82
N ILE A 200 13.04 11.81 -0.58
CA ILE A 200 13.13 11.13 0.72
C ILE A 200 14.60 10.87 1.08
N ASN A 201 15.39 10.32 0.15
CA ASN A 201 16.79 9.95 0.42
C ASN A 201 17.72 11.17 0.61
N THR A 202 17.38 12.34 0.07
CA THR A 202 18.15 13.58 0.28
C THR A 202 17.73 14.37 1.51
N HIS A 203 16.57 14.07 2.08
CA HIS A 203 16.10 14.69 3.31
C HIS A 203 16.94 14.24 4.51
N LYS A 204 17.28 15.17 5.40
CA LYS A 204 18.11 14.88 6.58
C LYS A 204 17.32 14.85 7.88
N GLY A 205 16.08 15.35 7.87
CA GLY A 205 15.18 15.35 9.01
C GLY A 205 14.57 13.98 9.29
N THR A 206 13.83 13.89 10.36
CA THR A 206 13.10 12.67 10.73
C THR A 206 11.83 12.52 9.90
N MET A 207 11.54 11.32 9.45
CA MET A 207 10.35 11.03 8.66
C MET A 207 9.59 9.82 9.19
N LEU A 208 8.24 9.93 9.14
CA LEU A 208 7.33 8.81 9.31
C LEU A 208 6.41 8.73 8.09
N VAL A 209 6.56 7.68 7.29
CA VAL A 209 5.87 7.55 6.01
C VAL A 209 4.98 6.32 6.01
N ILE A 210 3.66 6.51 5.88
CA ILE A 210 2.75 5.42 5.56
C ILE A 210 2.85 5.16 4.07
N THR A 211 3.26 3.98 3.67
CA THR A 211 3.25 3.56 2.28
C THR A 211 3.14 2.05 2.14
N HIS A 212 2.50 1.62 1.07
CA HIS A 212 2.44 0.22 0.64
C HIS A 212 3.26 -0.02 -0.64
N ASN A 213 3.95 1.01 -1.12
CA ASN A 213 4.76 0.95 -2.32
C ASN A 213 6.08 0.22 -2.06
N ARG A 214 6.20 -0.97 -2.62
CA ARG A 214 7.38 -1.85 -2.43
C ARG A 214 8.68 -1.22 -2.93
N TYR A 215 8.61 -0.35 -3.94
CA TYR A 215 9.80 0.37 -4.42
C TYR A 215 10.36 1.32 -3.37
N LEU A 216 9.51 2.15 -2.75
CA LEU A 216 9.93 3.05 -1.68
C LEU A 216 10.37 2.28 -0.43
N LEU A 217 9.61 1.24 -0.04
CA LEU A 217 9.94 0.40 1.11
C LEU A 217 11.34 -0.21 1.01
N ASN A 218 11.75 -0.62 -0.19
CA ASN A 218 13.06 -1.24 -0.40
C ASN A 218 14.23 -0.23 -0.45
N HIS A 219 13.97 1.08 -0.72
CA HIS A 219 15.04 2.02 -1.07
C HIS A 219 15.15 3.25 -0.17
N CYS A 220 14.15 3.50 0.71
CA CYS A 220 14.07 4.79 1.39
C CYS A 220 14.15 4.72 2.92
N PHE A 221 13.91 3.56 3.53
CA PHE A 221 13.69 3.47 4.96
C PHE A 221 14.73 2.63 5.67
N ASN A 222 15.08 3.03 6.90
CA ASN A 222 16.02 2.36 7.77
C ASN A 222 15.36 1.82 9.05
N LYS A 223 14.06 2.08 9.22
CA LYS A 223 13.24 1.52 10.30
C LYS A 223 11.84 1.20 9.79
N ILE A 224 11.31 0.07 10.24
CA ILE A 224 9.95 -0.39 9.91
C ILE A 224 9.13 -0.44 11.20
N LEU A 225 7.97 0.20 11.18
CA LEU A 225 6.92 0.07 12.18
C LEU A 225 5.78 -0.71 11.55
N HIS A 226 5.50 -1.90 12.05
CA HIS A 226 4.43 -2.76 11.52
C HIS A 226 3.29 -2.89 12.53
N LEU A 227 2.11 -2.41 12.15
CA LEU A 227 0.89 -2.48 12.94
C LEU A 227 -0.02 -3.59 12.40
N GLU A 228 -0.20 -4.64 13.19
CA GLU A 228 -1.02 -5.81 12.85
C GLU A 228 -1.70 -6.36 14.10
N ASN A 229 -2.94 -6.84 13.97
CA ASN A 229 -3.69 -7.48 15.07
C ASN A 229 -3.70 -6.68 16.40
N MET A 230 -3.81 -5.36 16.33
CA MET A 230 -3.79 -4.43 17.47
C MET A 230 -2.43 -4.33 18.20
N GLU A 231 -1.39 -4.91 17.64
CA GLU A 231 -0.02 -4.88 18.16
C GLU A 231 0.91 -4.17 17.17
N LEU A 232 1.97 -3.54 17.66
CA LEU A 232 2.99 -2.90 16.84
C LEU A 232 4.34 -3.54 17.09
N GLN A 233 5.03 -3.88 16.01
CA GLN A 233 6.40 -4.36 16.03
C GLN A 233 7.33 -3.34 15.38
N GLU A 234 8.47 -3.08 16.05
CA GLU A 234 9.55 -2.28 15.51
C GLU A 234 10.64 -3.19 14.93
N PHE A 235 11.18 -2.77 13.81
CA PHE A 235 12.33 -3.41 13.20
C PHE A 235 13.33 -2.36 12.72
N ASP A 236 14.56 -2.41 13.25
CA ASP A 236 15.66 -1.56 12.82
C ASP A 236 16.35 -2.21 11.63
N GLY A 237 16.16 -1.64 10.45
CA GLY A 237 16.68 -2.15 9.19
C GLY A 237 15.78 -1.80 8.01
N ASN A 238 16.18 -2.26 6.82
CA ASN A 238 15.40 -2.05 5.61
C ASN A 238 14.27 -3.09 5.46
N TYR A 239 13.38 -2.85 4.52
CA TYR A 239 12.21 -3.70 4.28
C TYR A 239 12.56 -5.12 3.81
N ILE A 240 13.68 -5.30 3.10
CA ILE A 240 14.14 -6.62 2.65
C ILE A 240 14.52 -7.47 3.85
N ASP A 241 15.22 -6.89 4.83
CA ASP A 241 15.63 -7.56 6.06
C ASP A 241 14.45 -7.87 6.94
N TYR A 242 13.51 -6.94 7.01
CA TYR A 242 12.26 -7.13 7.72
C TYR A 242 11.48 -8.34 7.18
N ASN A 243 11.24 -8.40 5.87
CA ASN A 243 10.55 -9.53 5.25
C ASN A 243 11.28 -10.86 5.46
N PHE A 244 12.62 -10.84 5.42
CA PHE A 244 13.40 -12.03 5.70
C PHE A 244 13.24 -12.50 7.16
N SER A 245 13.28 -11.57 8.12
CA SER A 245 13.03 -11.86 9.54
C SER A 245 11.62 -12.41 9.77
N LEU A 246 10.61 -11.83 9.11
CA LEU A 246 9.23 -12.33 9.15
C LEU A 246 9.13 -13.77 8.64
N LEU A 247 9.80 -14.09 7.54
CA LEU A 247 9.78 -15.42 6.96
C LEU A 247 10.45 -16.45 7.89
N GLN A 248 11.57 -16.09 8.51
CA GLN A 248 12.21 -16.94 9.53
C GLN A 248 11.27 -17.24 10.69
N THR A 249 10.67 -16.19 11.25
CA THR A 249 9.70 -16.33 12.36
C THR A 249 8.51 -17.20 11.95
N LYS A 250 8.01 -17.04 10.71
CA LYS A 250 6.91 -17.85 10.17
C LYS A 250 7.28 -19.34 10.09
N ILE A 251 8.50 -19.68 9.63
CA ILE A 251 8.99 -21.06 9.57
C ILE A 251 9.03 -21.67 10.98
N GLU A 252 9.63 -20.97 11.95
CA GLU A 252 9.75 -21.44 13.33
C GLU A 252 8.38 -21.66 13.98
N LEU A 253 7.46 -20.74 13.82
CA LEU A 253 6.13 -20.82 14.41
C LEU A 253 5.26 -21.90 13.77
N GLN A 254 5.36 -22.11 12.46
CA GLN A 254 4.65 -23.20 11.80
C GLN A 254 5.20 -24.58 12.21
N GLU A 255 6.51 -24.71 12.38
CA GLU A 255 7.12 -25.94 12.91
C GLU A 255 6.63 -26.26 14.33
N LEU A 256 6.61 -25.24 15.22
CA LEU A 256 6.09 -25.40 16.57
C LEU A 256 4.59 -25.75 16.57
N ALA A 257 3.79 -25.07 15.78
CA ALA A 257 2.35 -25.36 15.66
C ALA A 257 2.08 -26.77 15.10
N ALA A 258 2.89 -27.25 14.16
CA ALA A 258 2.80 -28.61 13.65
C ALA A 258 3.19 -29.64 14.73
N ALA A 259 4.23 -29.36 15.52
CA ALA A 259 4.63 -30.21 16.63
C ALA A 259 3.54 -30.30 17.72
N ASP A 260 2.96 -29.17 18.13
CA ASP A 260 1.85 -29.11 19.08
C ASP A 260 0.62 -29.87 18.57
N THR A 261 0.26 -29.69 17.31
CA THR A 261 -0.85 -30.40 16.68
C THR A 261 -0.61 -31.91 16.68
N ALA A 262 0.59 -32.35 16.35
CA ALA A 262 0.94 -33.77 16.37
C ALA A 262 0.91 -34.36 17.80
N GLU A 263 1.26 -33.59 18.83
CA GLU A 263 1.19 -34.02 20.23
C GLU A 263 -0.26 -34.12 20.70
N ILE A 264 -1.12 -33.16 20.34
CA ILE A 264 -2.56 -33.16 20.59
C ILE A 264 -3.21 -34.40 19.95
N GLU A 265 -2.97 -34.65 18.67
CA GLU A 265 -3.52 -35.82 17.97
C GLU A 265 -3.06 -37.17 18.59
N ARG A 266 -1.79 -37.24 19.01
CA ARG A 266 -1.29 -38.45 19.70
C ARG A 266 -2.00 -38.67 21.04
N ASN A 267 -2.26 -37.61 21.79
CA ASN A 267 -2.94 -37.68 23.06
C ASN A 267 -4.43 -38.03 22.87
N ASP A 268 -5.10 -37.49 21.82
CA ASP A 268 -6.47 -37.85 21.45
C ASP A 268 -6.62 -39.33 21.12
N LYS A 269 -5.73 -39.86 20.27
CA LYS A 269 -5.72 -41.30 19.95
C LYS A 269 -5.52 -42.17 21.22
N LEU A 270 -4.76 -41.68 22.19
CA LEU A 270 -4.60 -42.38 23.48
C LEU A 270 -5.84 -42.28 24.36
N ILE A 271 -6.52 -41.13 24.36
CA ILE A 271 -7.77 -40.94 25.09
C ILE A 271 -8.86 -41.85 24.51
N ASP A 272 -8.99 -41.94 23.19
CA ASP A 272 -9.99 -42.77 22.51
C ASP A 272 -9.74 -44.25 22.79
N ARG A 273 -8.48 -44.72 22.72
CA ARG A 273 -8.12 -46.08 23.16
C ARG A 273 -8.48 -46.35 24.60
N LEU A 274 -8.21 -45.41 25.51
CA LEU A 274 -8.55 -45.55 26.93
C LEU A 274 -10.08 -45.54 27.15
N ARG A 275 -10.85 -44.81 26.35
CA ARG A 275 -12.32 -44.83 26.37
C ARG A 275 -12.85 -46.19 25.95
N GLU A 276 -12.35 -46.73 24.83
CA GLU A 276 -12.73 -48.06 24.34
C GLU A 276 -12.44 -49.15 25.39
N LEU A 277 -11.22 -49.15 25.96
CA LEU A 277 -10.82 -50.07 27.00
C LEU A 277 -11.59 -49.90 28.33
N ALA A 278 -12.06 -48.69 28.62
CA ALA A 278 -12.88 -48.43 29.82
C ALA A 278 -14.34 -48.90 29.65
N THR A 279 -14.85 -48.98 28.42
CA THR A 279 -16.18 -49.54 28.10
C THR A 279 -16.17 -51.07 28.16
N GLU A 280 -15.04 -51.71 27.85
CA GLU A 280 -14.92 -53.17 27.88
C GLU A 280 -14.69 -53.77 29.29
N ASN A 281 -14.01 -53.02 30.18
CA ASN A 281 -13.67 -53.47 31.52
C ASN A 281 -13.76 -52.33 32.54
N ALA A 282 -14.71 -52.34 33.45
CA ALA A 282 -14.96 -51.31 34.47
C ALA A 282 -13.92 -51.34 35.62
N GLU A 283 -12.66 -51.04 35.32
CA GLU A 283 -11.63 -50.89 36.34
C GLU A 283 -11.43 -49.41 36.77
N GLN A 284 -11.52 -49.14 38.10
CA GLN A 284 -11.36 -47.81 38.68
C GLN A 284 -10.01 -47.12 38.33
N PHE A 285 -8.97 -47.90 38.04
CA PHE A 285 -7.63 -47.39 37.70
C PHE A 285 -7.62 -46.71 36.30
N ARG A 286 -8.36 -47.25 35.33
CA ARG A 286 -8.45 -46.72 33.98
C ARG A 286 -9.18 -45.39 33.94
N GLY A 287 -10.18 -45.19 34.80
CA GLY A 287 -10.88 -43.89 34.93
C GLY A 287 -9.98 -42.76 35.45
N LYS A 288 -9.01 -43.05 36.36
CA LYS A 288 -8.03 -42.06 36.82
C LYS A 288 -7.05 -41.68 35.70
N THR A 289 -6.58 -42.64 34.93
CA THR A 289 -5.66 -42.44 33.81
C THR A 289 -6.33 -41.63 32.68
N LEU A 290 -7.59 -41.92 32.39
CA LEU A 290 -8.36 -41.14 31.39
C LEU A 290 -8.51 -39.67 31.82
N ARG A 291 -8.90 -39.42 33.10
CA ARG A 291 -9.01 -38.04 33.61
C ARG A 291 -7.68 -37.29 33.58
N ALA A 292 -6.56 -37.98 33.89
CA ALA A 292 -5.24 -37.36 33.82
C ALA A 292 -4.87 -36.97 32.36
N ARG A 293 -5.21 -37.82 31.39
CA ARG A 293 -4.97 -37.53 29.95
C ARG A 293 -5.86 -36.42 29.42
N VAL A 294 -7.13 -36.36 29.77
CA VAL A 294 -8.01 -35.24 29.44
C VAL A 294 -7.46 -33.92 29.99
N LYS A 295 -6.95 -33.91 31.23
CA LYS A 295 -6.34 -32.72 31.82
C LYS A 295 -5.03 -32.31 31.13
N ILE A 296 -4.28 -33.28 30.59
CA ILE A 296 -3.12 -33.01 29.75
C ILE A 296 -3.58 -32.38 28.41
N GLN A 297 -4.63 -32.91 27.81
CA GLN A 297 -5.22 -32.39 26.59
C GLN A 297 -5.64 -30.92 26.74
N GLU A 298 -6.40 -30.62 27.82
CA GLU A 298 -6.81 -29.23 28.13
C GLU A 298 -5.59 -28.30 28.24
N ARG A 299 -4.49 -28.75 28.90
CA ARG A 299 -3.27 -27.95 28.99
C ARG A 299 -2.52 -27.79 27.68
N LEU A 300 -2.55 -28.81 26.79
CA LEU A 300 -1.94 -28.72 25.47
C LEU A 300 -2.73 -27.78 24.59
N GLU A 301 -4.05 -27.81 24.67
CA GLU A 301 -4.93 -26.88 23.95
C GLU A 301 -4.78 -25.43 24.45
N GLU A 302 -4.63 -25.22 25.76
CA GLU A 302 -4.32 -23.91 26.36
C GLU A 302 -2.94 -23.37 25.94
N ARG A 303 -1.96 -24.28 25.77
CA ARG A 303 -0.60 -23.95 25.31
C ARG A 303 -0.49 -23.77 23.81
N ARG A 304 -1.47 -24.28 23.05
CA ARG A 304 -1.46 -24.16 21.61
C ARG A 304 -1.17 -22.73 21.24
N ILE A 305 -0.04 -22.52 20.54
CA ILE A 305 0.36 -21.20 20.08
C ILE A 305 -0.80 -20.66 19.26
N LYS A 306 -1.55 -19.73 19.85
CA LYS A 306 -2.52 -18.94 19.10
C LYS A 306 -1.73 -18.30 17.98
N ALA A 307 -2.30 -18.32 16.79
CA ALA A 307 -1.67 -17.85 15.58
C ALA A 307 -0.73 -16.66 15.84
N PRO A 308 0.49 -16.71 15.29
CA PRO A 308 1.48 -15.67 15.55
C PRO A 308 0.96 -14.30 15.10
N PHE A 309 1.60 -13.22 15.57
CA PHE A 309 1.42 -11.85 15.09
C PHE A 309 1.21 -11.77 13.55
N ILE A 310 1.83 -12.68 12.82
CA ILE A 310 1.87 -12.78 11.37
C ILE A 310 0.90 -13.85 10.82
N ALA A 311 -0.17 -14.16 11.49
CA ALA A 311 -1.25 -14.93 10.88
C ALA A 311 -1.98 -14.05 9.86
N LEU A 312 -1.26 -13.76 8.78
CA LEU A 312 -1.76 -13.07 7.62
C LEU A 312 -2.83 -13.96 6.98
N THR A 313 -4.06 -13.62 7.18
CA THR A 313 -5.12 -14.02 6.28
C THR A 313 -4.94 -13.22 5.00
N GLU A 314 -4.06 -13.72 4.11
CA GLU A 314 -4.02 -13.19 2.75
C GLU A 314 -5.43 -13.31 2.17
N PRO A 315 -5.99 -12.24 1.57
CA PRO A 315 -7.29 -12.36 0.93
C PRO A 315 -7.21 -13.41 -0.19
N ASP A 316 -8.24 -14.26 -0.28
CA ASP A 316 -8.33 -15.28 -1.31
C ASP A 316 -9.02 -14.72 -2.56
N ILE A 317 -8.24 -13.96 -3.35
CA ILE A 317 -8.70 -13.40 -4.63
C ILE A 317 -8.61 -14.49 -5.69
N ASN A 318 -9.72 -14.79 -6.35
CA ASN A 318 -9.76 -15.79 -7.42
C ASN A 318 -10.71 -15.36 -8.54
N PHE A 319 -10.18 -15.13 -9.73
CA PHE A 319 -10.99 -14.81 -10.91
C PHE A 319 -11.41 -16.09 -11.62
N VAL A 320 -12.72 -16.32 -11.71
CA VAL A 320 -13.28 -17.51 -12.34
C VAL A 320 -13.70 -17.21 -13.77
N THR A 321 -13.32 -18.08 -14.71
CA THR A 321 -13.82 -18.07 -16.09
C THR A 321 -14.43 -19.43 -16.44
N SER A 322 -15.57 -19.42 -17.09
CA SER A 322 -16.38 -20.64 -17.35
C SER A 322 -16.04 -21.37 -18.64
N SER A 323 -15.10 -20.87 -19.46
CA SER A 323 -14.82 -21.42 -20.80
C SER A 323 -13.36 -21.81 -20.97
N ASN A 324 -13.12 -22.96 -21.61
CA ASN A 324 -11.82 -23.23 -22.25
C ASN A 324 -11.68 -22.24 -23.41
N LEU A 325 -10.84 -21.22 -23.21
CA LEU A 325 -10.59 -20.20 -24.22
C LEU A 325 -9.68 -20.79 -25.30
N GLU A 326 -10.13 -20.75 -26.55
CA GLU A 326 -9.27 -20.98 -27.70
C GLU A 326 -8.33 -19.78 -27.86
N ASP A 327 -7.13 -19.98 -28.43
CA ASP A 327 -6.15 -18.90 -28.70
C ASP A 327 -6.66 -18.01 -29.87
N THR A 328 -7.70 -17.23 -29.59
CA THR A 328 -8.35 -16.30 -30.53
C THR A 328 -8.05 -14.87 -30.13
N ILE A 329 -8.27 -13.92 -31.04
CA ILE A 329 -8.17 -12.49 -30.73
C ILE A 329 -9.38 -12.10 -29.91
N ALA A 330 -9.16 -11.59 -28.68
CA ALA A 330 -10.20 -11.10 -27.78
C ALA A 330 -10.50 -9.63 -28.04
N LEU A 331 -9.48 -8.83 -28.33
CA LEU A 331 -9.56 -7.38 -28.58
C LEU A 331 -8.67 -7.00 -29.75
N GLU A 332 -9.22 -6.18 -30.66
CA GLU A 332 -8.51 -5.54 -31.76
C GLU A 332 -8.77 -4.03 -31.72
N VAL A 333 -7.72 -3.25 -31.74
CA VAL A 333 -7.76 -1.78 -31.80
C VAL A 333 -7.03 -1.34 -33.06
N ASN A 334 -7.72 -0.60 -33.95
CA ASN A 334 -7.19 -0.17 -35.25
C ASN A 334 -7.45 1.33 -35.46
N ASP A 335 -6.38 2.07 -35.75
CA ASP A 335 -6.41 3.51 -36.06
C ASP A 335 -7.17 4.32 -34.99
N TYR A 336 -6.97 3.97 -33.70
CA TYR A 336 -7.61 4.64 -32.60
C TYR A 336 -6.94 5.98 -32.29
N ASN A 337 -7.76 7.02 -32.16
CA ASN A 337 -7.33 8.36 -31.84
C ASN A 337 -8.18 8.91 -30.71
N VAL A 338 -7.56 9.58 -29.75
CA VAL A 338 -8.26 10.30 -28.69
C VAL A 338 -7.71 11.69 -28.50
N ALA A 339 -8.60 12.67 -28.48
CA ALA A 339 -8.28 14.07 -28.24
C ALA A 339 -9.35 14.70 -27.34
N PHE A 340 -8.90 15.54 -26.41
CA PHE A 340 -9.73 16.47 -25.66
C PHE A 340 -9.34 17.89 -26.09
N ASP A 341 -8.80 18.72 -25.21
CA ASP A 341 -8.23 20.01 -25.56
C ASP A 341 -6.96 19.87 -26.41
N GLU A 342 -6.24 18.75 -26.18
CA GLU A 342 -5.06 18.34 -26.94
C GLU A 342 -5.19 16.89 -27.42
N LEU A 343 -4.45 16.55 -28.48
CA LEU A 343 -4.35 15.19 -29.01
C LEU A 343 -3.53 14.36 -28.01
N LEU A 344 -4.16 13.32 -27.41
CA LEU A 344 -3.52 12.45 -26.43
C LEU A 344 -2.93 11.20 -27.07
N LEU A 345 -3.71 10.53 -27.93
CA LEU A 345 -3.28 9.33 -28.66
C LEU A 345 -3.60 9.46 -30.13
N GLU A 346 -2.68 8.99 -30.97
CA GLU A 346 -2.78 9.06 -32.42
C GLU A 346 -2.40 7.73 -33.06
N ASN A 347 -3.24 7.24 -33.97
CA ASN A 347 -3.01 6.09 -34.81
C ASN A 347 -2.59 4.83 -34.04
N VAL A 348 -3.30 4.55 -32.97
CA VAL A 348 -3.01 3.41 -32.07
C VAL A 348 -3.51 2.11 -32.67
N ASN A 349 -2.61 1.12 -32.76
CA ASN A 349 -2.91 -0.20 -33.31
C ASN A 349 -2.32 -1.29 -32.42
N PHE A 350 -3.15 -2.21 -31.92
CA PHE A 350 -2.71 -3.40 -31.21
C PHE A 350 -3.80 -4.47 -31.14
N GLU A 351 -3.38 -5.71 -30.86
CA GLU A 351 -4.24 -6.86 -30.67
C GLU A 351 -3.92 -7.55 -29.35
N ILE A 352 -4.94 -8.09 -28.68
CA ILE A 352 -4.82 -8.88 -27.45
C ILE A 352 -5.53 -10.22 -27.68
N LYS A 353 -4.83 -11.32 -27.41
CA LYS A 353 -5.39 -12.66 -27.47
C LYS A 353 -6.11 -13.02 -26.18
N SER A 354 -6.99 -14.00 -26.25
CA SER A 354 -7.84 -14.45 -25.14
C SER A 354 -7.11 -14.96 -23.89
N THR A 355 -5.80 -15.19 -23.98
CA THR A 355 -4.96 -15.63 -22.85
C THR A 355 -3.85 -14.64 -22.49
N ASP A 356 -3.68 -13.56 -23.28
CA ASP A 356 -2.60 -12.58 -23.06
C ASP A 356 -2.82 -11.77 -21.77
N LYS A 357 -1.73 -11.53 -21.06
CA LYS A 357 -1.69 -10.61 -19.91
C LYS A 357 -0.82 -9.42 -20.26
N VAL A 358 -1.45 -8.24 -20.35
CA VAL A 358 -0.86 -7.04 -20.95
C VAL A 358 -0.98 -5.87 -20.00
N ALA A 359 0.12 -5.13 -19.77
CA ALA A 359 0.05 -3.85 -19.10
C ALA A 359 0.16 -2.69 -20.08
N ILE A 360 -0.59 -1.62 -19.84
CA ILE A 360 -0.41 -0.31 -20.47
C ILE A 360 0.39 0.57 -19.53
N VAL A 361 1.51 1.11 -20.02
CA VAL A 361 2.43 1.96 -19.26
C VAL A 361 2.64 3.28 -19.99
N GLY A 362 2.67 4.37 -19.27
CA GLY A 362 2.89 5.72 -19.81
C GLY A 362 2.69 6.78 -18.73
N SER A 363 3.11 7.99 -18.97
CA SER A 363 2.97 9.11 -18.04
C SER A 363 1.50 9.43 -17.74
N ASN A 364 1.24 10.13 -16.65
CA ASN A 364 -0.11 10.55 -16.31
C ASN A 364 -0.68 11.50 -17.37
N GLY A 365 -2.00 11.44 -17.59
CA GLY A 365 -2.68 12.28 -18.59
C GLY A 365 -2.54 11.83 -20.04
N THR A 366 -1.88 10.70 -20.36
CA THR A 366 -1.69 10.23 -21.75
C THR A 366 -2.90 9.50 -22.35
N GLY A 367 -4.04 9.44 -21.64
CA GLY A 367 -5.27 8.83 -22.15
C GLY A 367 -5.43 7.34 -21.87
N LYS A 368 -4.65 6.75 -20.94
CA LYS A 368 -4.72 5.31 -20.57
C LYS A 368 -6.10 4.89 -20.09
N THR A 369 -6.62 5.57 -19.07
CA THR A 369 -7.96 5.31 -18.49
C THR A 369 -9.06 5.49 -19.53
N THR A 370 -8.97 6.54 -20.36
CA THR A 370 -9.94 6.81 -21.44
C THR A 370 -9.98 5.63 -22.44
N LEU A 371 -8.81 5.14 -22.87
CA LEU A 371 -8.73 3.98 -23.76
C LEU A 371 -9.37 2.74 -23.11
N LEU A 372 -9.09 2.49 -21.83
CA LEU A 372 -9.64 1.33 -21.11
C LEU A 372 -11.17 1.41 -20.96
N GLU A 373 -11.70 2.62 -20.66
CA GLU A 373 -13.14 2.88 -20.58
C GLU A 373 -13.83 2.70 -21.92
N GLU A 374 -13.22 3.17 -23.02
CA GLU A 374 -13.80 3.00 -24.35
C GLU A 374 -13.78 1.53 -24.80
N ILE A 375 -12.76 0.77 -24.42
CA ILE A 375 -12.73 -0.69 -24.63
C ILE A 375 -13.88 -1.35 -23.84
N PHE A 376 -14.07 -0.98 -22.58
CA PHE A 376 -15.15 -1.53 -21.76
C PHE A 376 -16.52 -1.22 -22.32
N ASN A 377 -16.76 0.02 -22.71
CA ASN A 377 -18.03 0.47 -23.28
C ASN A 377 -18.27 -0.06 -24.70
N ASN A 378 -17.22 -0.50 -25.40
CA ASN A 378 -17.24 -1.03 -26.77
C ASN A 378 -18.05 -0.15 -27.77
N ASN A 379 -17.95 1.16 -27.63
CA ASN A 379 -18.72 2.12 -28.43
C ASN A 379 -17.91 2.80 -29.54
N HIS A 380 -16.59 2.62 -29.55
CA HIS A 380 -15.71 3.27 -30.53
C HIS A 380 -15.52 2.39 -31.78
N PRO A 381 -15.64 2.95 -33.01
CA PRO A 381 -15.55 2.17 -34.26
C PRO A 381 -14.17 1.53 -34.49
N SER A 382 -13.10 2.10 -33.90
CA SER A 382 -11.73 1.57 -33.95
C SER A 382 -11.48 0.41 -33.00
N ILE A 383 -12.41 0.10 -32.11
CA ILE A 383 -12.29 -0.93 -31.08
C ILE A 383 -13.25 -2.07 -31.41
N LYS A 384 -12.73 -3.29 -31.46
CA LYS A 384 -13.51 -4.50 -31.73
C LYS A 384 -13.24 -5.56 -30.67
N LEU A 385 -14.21 -5.78 -29.80
CA LEU A 385 -14.23 -6.95 -28.91
C LEU A 385 -14.84 -8.14 -29.64
N ASN A 386 -14.28 -9.33 -29.40
CA ASN A 386 -14.91 -10.56 -29.87
C ASN A 386 -16.30 -10.72 -29.20
N LYS A 387 -17.30 -11.12 -29.98
CA LYS A 387 -18.71 -11.18 -29.53
C LYS A 387 -18.94 -12.08 -28.31
N ASP A 388 -18.09 -13.07 -28.14
CA ASP A 388 -18.18 -14.04 -27.04
C ASP A 388 -17.35 -13.64 -25.81
N THR A 389 -16.64 -12.49 -25.88
CA THR A 389 -15.78 -12.02 -24.78
C THR A 389 -16.56 -11.14 -23.82
N LYS A 390 -16.85 -11.70 -22.64
CA LYS A 390 -17.41 -10.95 -21.51
C LYS A 390 -16.28 -10.23 -20.79
N THR A 391 -16.39 -8.91 -20.66
CA THR A 391 -15.42 -8.07 -19.95
C THR A 391 -15.88 -7.77 -18.53
N ALA A 392 -14.92 -7.65 -17.59
CA ALA A 392 -15.13 -7.06 -16.28
C ALA A 392 -14.15 -5.89 -16.10
N TYR A 393 -14.61 -4.82 -15.50
CA TYR A 393 -13.86 -3.57 -15.36
C TYR A 393 -13.70 -3.18 -13.89
N LEU A 394 -12.46 -2.95 -13.49
CA LEU A 394 -12.11 -2.31 -12.23
C LEU A 394 -11.69 -0.88 -12.52
N SER A 395 -12.43 0.09 -11.97
CA SER A 395 -12.19 1.51 -12.19
C SER A 395 -11.32 2.11 -11.08
N GLN A 396 -10.40 2.97 -11.47
CA GLN A 396 -9.67 3.82 -10.51
C GLN A 396 -10.63 4.73 -9.73
N ILE A 397 -11.69 5.23 -10.39
CA ILE A 397 -12.75 6.04 -9.74
C ILE A 397 -13.83 5.08 -9.23
N GLN A 398 -13.79 4.78 -7.95
CA GLN A 398 -14.61 3.75 -7.30
C GLN A 398 -16.12 3.97 -7.44
N GLY A 399 -16.60 5.22 -7.42
CA GLY A 399 -18.01 5.58 -7.61
C GLY A 399 -18.60 5.25 -9.00
N ARG A 400 -17.78 4.81 -9.96
CA ARG A 400 -18.25 4.36 -11.28
C ARG A 400 -18.68 2.90 -11.31
N THR A 401 -18.14 2.08 -10.43
CA THR A 401 -18.37 0.63 -10.39
C THR A 401 -19.12 0.18 -9.14
N LEU A 402 -19.07 0.98 -8.07
CA LEU A 402 -19.80 0.78 -6.82
C LEU A 402 -20.81 1.91 -6.63
N ASN A 403 -22.00 1.58 -6.11
CA ASN A 403 -22.95 2.59 -5.67
C ASN A 403 -22.62 3.02 -4.23
N GLU A 404 -22.00 4.17 -4.06
CA GLU A 404 -21.53 4.65 -2.77
C GLU A 404 -22.66 4.83 -1.73
N SER A 405 -23.90 5.03 -2.15
CA SER A 405 -25.06 5.15 -1.25
C SER A 405 -25.56 3.82 -0.71
N ASN A 406 -25.19 2.70 -1.38
CA ASN A 406 -25.56 1.35 -0.95
C ASN A 406 -24.74 0.90 0.27
N THR A 407 -25.28 -0.04 1.02
CA THR A 407 -24.50 -0.89 1.93
C THR A 407 -23.79 -2.00 1.13
N ILE A 408 -22.76 -2.63 1.74
CA ILE A 408 -22.10 -3.80 1.12
C ILE A 408 -23.15 -4.88 0.80
N ARG A 409 -24.08 -5.12 1.70
CA ARG A 409 -25.18 -6.08 1.52
C ARG A 409 -26.01 -5.78 0.28
N GLU A 410 -26.47 -4.54 0.13
CA GLU A 410 -27.29 -4.10 -1.01
C GLU A 410 -26.53 -4.24 -2.33
N GLU A 411 -25.25 -3.88 -2.35
CA GLU A 411 -24.40 -3.96 -3.54
C GLU A 411 -24.24 -5.41 -4.06
N PHE A 412 -24.12 -6.39 -3.14
CA PHE A 412 -24.03 -7.80 -3.53
C PHE A 412 -25.40 -8.42 -3.86
N PHE A 413 -26.50 -7.97 -3.26
CA PHE A 413 -27.83 -8.34 -3.73
C PHE A 413 -28.07 -7.86 -5.16
N ASP A 414 -27.67 -6.63 -5.50
CA ASP A 414 -27.74 -6.10 -6.86
C ASP A 414 -26.84 -6.88 -7.83
N ALA A 415 -25.71 -7.42 -7.36
CA ALA A 415 -24.83 -8.30 -8.12
C ALA A 415 -25.41 -9.73 -8.34
N GLY A 416 -26.52 -10.09 -7.66
CA GLY A 416 -27.24 -11.35 -7.89
C GLY A 416 -27.14 -12.40 -6.79
N PHE A 417 -26.49 -12.11 -5.66
CA PHE A 417 -26.48 -12.96 -4.47
C PHE A 417 -27.89 -13.03 -3.86
N LYS A 418 -28.25 -14.16 -3.26
CA LYS A 418 -29.62 -14.40 -2.82
C LYS A 418 -29.84 -14.31 -1.32
N THR A 419 -28.80 -14.57 -0.53
CA THR A 419 -28.90 -14.60 0.93
C THR A 419 -27.73 -13.86 1.58
N SER A 420 -27.94 -13.34 2.79
CA SER A 420 -26.88 -12.68 3.55
C SER A 420 -25.75 -13.64 3.93
N ASP A 421 -26.07 -14.90 4.24
CA ASP A 421 -25.08 -15.92 4.61
C ASP A 421 -24.16 -16.25 3.43
N GLU A 422 -24.70 -16.26 2.20
CA GLU A 422 -23.92 -16.42 0.98
C GLU A 422 -22.97 -15.24 0.79
N ILE A 423 -23.45 -14.00 0.99
CA ILE A 423 -22.62 -12.79 0.90
C ILE A 423 -21.53 -12.83 1.97
N ILE A 424 -21.85 -13.14 3.23
CA ILE A 424 -20.84 -13.22 4.33
C ILE A 424 -19.74 -14.18 3.95
N SER A 425 -20.09 -15.43 3.63
CA SER A 425 -19.12 -16.48 3.29
C SER A 425 -18.25 -16.11 2.07
N TYR A 426 -18.79 -15.29 1.17
CA TYR A 426 -18.07 -14.81 0.00
C TYR A 426 -17.11 -13.69 0.33
N ILE A 427 -17.56 -12.63 1.03
CA ILE A 427 -16.76 -11.43 1.30
C ILE A 427 -15.71 -11.64 2.39
N GLU A 428 -15.89 -12.61 3.29
CA GLU A 428 -14.87 -13.02 4.26
C GLU A 428 -13.53 -13.37 3.60
N ARG A 429 -13.58 -13.94 2.40
CA ARG A 429 -12.39 -14.27 1.58
C ARG A 429 -11.61 -13.03 1.18
N TYR A 430 -12.26 -11.86 1.13
CA TYR A 430 -11.69 -10.56 0.78
C TYR A 430 -11.39 -9.69 2.02
N GLY A 431 -11.46 -10.28 3.23
CA GLY A 431 -11.13 -9.59 4.48
C GLY A 431 -12.26 -8.75 5.10
N PHE A 432 -13.52 -8.94 4.63
CA PHE A 432 -14.68 -8.31 5.24
C PHE A 432 -15.34 -9.24 6.25
N ASN A 433 -15.74 -8.72 7.39
CA ASN A 433 -16.50 -9.45 8.40
C ASN A 433 -18.00 -9.11 8.33
N GLU A 434 -18.83 -9.90 9.04
CA GLU A 434 -20.28 -9.71 9.10
C GLU A 434 -20.68 -8.30 9.55
N GLU A 435 -19.94 -7.70 10.47
CA GLU A 435 -20.23 -6.36 11.02
C GLU A 435 -20.18 -5.24 9.97
N LYS A 436 -19.41 -5.43 8.90
CA LYS A 436 -19.27 -4.46 7.81
C LYS A 436 -20.39 -4.52 6.78
N LEU A 437 -21.19 -5.59 6.75
CA LEU A 437 -22.24 -5.78 5.74
C LEU A 437 -23.23 -4.63 5.62
N ASP A 438 -23.61 -4.05 6.75
CA ASP A 438 -24.58 -2.96 6.82
C ASP A 438 -23.91 -1.58 6.81
N GLN A 439 -22.59 -1.54 6.62
CA GLN A 439 -21.83 -0.31 6.47
C GLN A 439 -22.02 0.24 5.04
N LYS A 440 -22.22 1.54 4.91
CA LYS A 440 -22.31 2.22 3.62
C LYS A 440 -20.95 2.24 2.92
N ILE A 441 -20.97 2.02 1.62
CA ILE A 441 -19.76 2.02 0.78
C ILE A 441 -19.04 3.37 0.83
N GLU A 442 -19.74 4.49 0.92
CA GLU A 442 -19.14 5.82 1.05
C GLU A 442 -18.19 5.95 2.25
N SER A 443 -18.44 5.22 3.35
CA SER A 443 -17.65 5.26 4.58
C SER A 443 -16.45 4.31 4.62
N LEU A 444 -16.30 3.47 3.58
CA LEU A 444 -15.16 2.56 3.46
C LEU A 444 -13.88 3.32 3.05
N SER A 445 -12.72 2.84 3.51
CA SER A 445 -11.42 3.32 3.03
C SER A 445 -11.20 3.01 1.55
N GLY A 446 -10.28 3.72 0.88
CA GLY A 446 -9.95 3.48 -0.53
C GLY A 446 -9.52 2.03 -0.80
N GLY A 447 -8.73 1.43 0.09
CA GLY A 447 -8.33 0.03 -0.02
C GLY A 447 -9.50 -0.95 0.15
N GLU A 448 -10.41 -0.71 1.10
CA GLU A 448 -11.61 -1.52 1.28
C GLU A 448 -12.54 -1.43 0.06
N LYS A 449 -12.75 -0.23 -0.48
CA LYS A 449 -13.52 -0.06 -1.72
C LYS A 449 -12.88 -0.80 -2.90
N ASN A 450 -11.55 -0.78 -3.02
CA ASN A 450 -10.84 -1.50 -4.07
C ASN A 450 -10.99 -3.02 -3.91
N MET A 451 -10.83 -3.55 -2.68
CA MET A 451 -11.10 -4.97 -2.38
C MET A 451 -12.55 -5.37 -2.68
N LEU A 452 -13.51 -4.49 -2.41
CA LEU A 452 -14.93 -4.73 -2.72
C LEU A 452 -15.18 -4.79 -4.24
N GLN A 453 -14.52 -3.93 -5.03
CA GLN A 453 -14.56 -4.01 -6.49
C GLN A 453 -13.96 -5.33 -6.99
N LEU A 454 -12.80 -5.74 -6.44
CA LEU A 454 -12.15 -7.01 -6.78
C LEU A 454 -13.08 -8.20 -6.46
N ALA A 455 -13.74 -8.19 -5.31
CA ALA A 455 -14.75 -9.20 -4.97
C ALA A 455 -15.88 -9.25 -6.01
N LYS A 456 -16.42 -8.09 -6.39
CA LYS A 456 -17.52 -7.99 -7.37
C LYS A 456 -17.12 -8.53 -8.75
N ILE A 457 -15.93 -8.20 -9.25
CA ILE A 457 -15.47 -8.67 -10.57
C ILE A 457 -15.04 -10.14 -10.56
N SER A 458 -14.65 -10.69 -9.42
CA SER A 458 -14.21 -12.09 -9.30
C SER A 458 -15.34 -13.08 -9.60
N ASP A 459 -16.58 -12.74 -9.27
CA ASP A 459 -17.77 -13.56 -9.54
C ASP A 459 -18.38 -13.30 -10.94
N SER A 460 -17.83 -12.38 -11.70
CA SER A 460 -18.42 -11.94 -12.97
C SER A 460 -18.39 -12.98 -14.10
N ASN A 461 -17.61 -14.07 -13.96
CA ASN A 461 -17.35 -15.06 -15.03
C ASN A 461 -16.83 -14.39 -16.33
N ALA A 462 -16.00 -13.38 -16.22
CA ALA A 462 -15.43 -12.67 -17.36
C ALA A 462 -14.35 -13.50 -18.06
N GLN A 463 -14.19 -13.28 -19.37
CA GLN A 463 -13.07 -13.82 -20.15
C GLN A 463 -11.94 -12.80 -20.33
N MET A 464 -12.24 -11.52 -20.10
CA MET A 464 -11.23 -10.45 -20.16
C MET A 464 -11.41 -9.49 -18.98
N LEU A 465 -10.34 -9.27 -18.24
CA LEU A 465 -10.28 -8.31 -17.15
C LEU A 465 -9.64 -6.99 -17.64
N LEU A 466 -10.31 -5.90 -17.38
CA LEU A 466 -9.83 -4.53 -17.61
C LEU A 466 -9.58 -3.90 -16.24
N LEU A 467 -8.32 -3.67 -15.88
CA LEU A 467 -7.92 -3.27 -14.54
C LEU A 467 -7.22 -1.91 -14.59
N ASP A 468 -7.83 -0.88 -14.00
CA ASP A 468 -7.27 0.46 -13.92
C ASP A 468 -6.70 0.72 -12.53
N GLU A 469 -5.36 0.74 -12.41
CA GLU A 469 -4.60 0.90 -11.16
C GLU A 469 -5.08 -0.02 -10.02
N PRO A 470 -5.17 -1.35 -10.25
CA PRO A 470 -5.77 -2.28 -9.30
C PRO A 470 -5.00 -2.42 -7.98
N THR A 471 -3.74 -2.03 -7.94
CA THR A 471 -2.87 -2.09 -6.76
C THR A 471 -2.96 -0.84 -5.88
N SER A 472 -3.60 0.24 -6.35
CA SER A 472 -3.76 1.48 -5.60
C SER A 472 -4.49 1.24 -4.29
N HIS A 473 -3.99 1.82 -3.20
CA HIS A 473 -4.54 1.71 -1.83
C HIS A 473 -4.59 0.27 -1.26
N LEU A 474 -4.10 -0.74 -1.97
CA LEU A 474 -4.00 -2.09 -1.43
C LEU A 474 -2.76 -2.22 -0.55
N ASP A 475 -2.90 -2.89 0.60
CA ASP A 475 -1.75 -3.29 1.39
C ASP A 475 -0.90 -4.33 0.64
N THR A 476 0.33 -4.51 1.07
CA THR A 476 1.31 -5.37 0.39
C THR A 476 0.83 -6.82 0.23
N TYR A 477 0.04 -7.33 1.17
CA TYR A 477 -0.49 -8.69 1.13
C TYR A 477 -1.60 -8.84 0.10
N SER A 478 -2.52 -7.87 0.07
CA SER A 478 -3.57 -7.79 -0.95
C SER A 478 -2.99 -7.63 -2.35
N GLN A 479 -1.89 -6.86 -2.51
CA GLN A 479 -1.16 -6.76 -3.78
C GLN A 479 -0.60 -8.11 -4.22
N ILE A 480 0.04 -8.88 -3.33
CA ILE A 480 0.58 -10.20 -3.63
C ILE A 480 -0.54 -11.20 -3.97
N ALA A 481 -1.65 -11.17 -3.23
CA ALA A 481 -2.82 -12.01 -3.53
C ALA A 481 -3.42 -11.69 -4.90
N LEU A 482 -3.53 -10.41 -5.26
CA LEU A 482 -3.97 -9.97 -6.58
C LEU A 482 -3.01 -10.41 -7.69
N GLU A 483 -1.70 -10.30 -7.50
CA GLU A 483 -0.71 -10.81 -8.45
C GLU A 483 -0.89 -12.30 -8.72
N ARG A 484 -1.10 -13.10 -7.67
CA ARG A 484 -1.36 -14.55 -7.81
C ARG A 484 -2.67 -14.81 -8.55
N ALA A 485 -3.72 -14.06 -8.25
CA ALA A 485 -5.01 -14.19 -8.92
C ALA A 485 -4.93 -13.88 -10.41
N ILE A 486 -4.26 -12.79 -10.79
CA ILE A 486 -4.02 -12.40 -12.20
C ILE A 486 -3.20 -13.48 -12.92
N LYS A 487 -2.15 -13.99 -12.29
CA LYS A 487 -1.28 -15.01 -12.87
C LYS A 487 -2.00 -16.33 -13.13
N ASN A 488 -2.90 -16.71 -12.23
CA ASN A 488 -3.68 -17.95 -12.32
C ASN A 488 -4.94 -17.81 -13.18
N PHE A 489 -5.34 -16.60 -13.52
CA PHE A 489 -6.49 -16.37 -14.38
C PHE A 489 -6.24 -16.90 -15.80
N ASN A 490 -7.17 -17.70 -16.33
CA ASN A 490 -7.02 -18.30 -17.67
C ASN A 490 -7.46 -17.39 -18.82
N GLY A 491 -8.06 -16.22 -18.54
CA GLY A 491 -8.52 -15.25 -19.52
C GLY A 491 -7.50 -14.17 -19.87
N ALA A 492 -7.91 -13.23 -20.72
CA ALA A 492 -7.12 -12.04 -21.06
C ALA A 492 -7.14 -11.03 -19.92
N VAL A 493 -6.03 -10.32 -19.74
CA VAL A 493 -5.93 -9.20 -18.79
C VAL A 493 -5.32 -8.00 -19.50
N LEU A 494 -5.98 -6.86 -19.41
CA LEU A 494 -5.43 -5.57 -19.78
C LEU A 494 -5.41 -4.68 -18.55
N MET A 495 -4.22 -4.36 -18.06
CA MET A 495 -4.00 -3.64 -16.81
C MET A 495 -3.26 -2.34 -17.05
N ILE A 496 -3.77 -1.24 -16.50
CA ILE A 496 -2.99 -0.02 -16.32
C ILE A 496 -2.41 -0.09 -14.91
N SER A 497 -1.11 0.09 -14.77
CA SER A 497 -0.47 0.14 -13.46
C SER A 497 0.85 0.90 -13.49
N HIS A 498 1.15 1.56 -12.40
CA HIS A 498 2.45 2.14 -12.08
C HIS A 498 3.24 1.29 -11.06
N ASP A 499 2.68 0.16 -10.61
CA ASP A 499 3.41 -0.80 -9.78
C ASP A 499 4.27 -1.73 -10.63
N PHE A 500 5.57 -1.42 -10.65
CA PHE A 500 6.58 -2.19 -11.37
C PHE A 500 6.57 -3.69 -11.02
N TYR A 501 6.39 -4.02 -9.74
CA TYR A 501 6.40 -5.43 -9.28
C TYR A 501 5.21 -6.20 -9.84
N SER A 502 4.02 -5.64 -9.82
CA SER A 502 2.83 -6.27 -10.40
C SER A 502 2.96 -6.46 -11.90
N ILE A 503 3.49 -5.47 -12.63
CA ILE A 503 3.72 -5.58 -14.07
C ILE A 503 4.69 -6.71 -14.37
N VAL A 504 5.86 -6.71 -13.73
CA VAL A 504 6.94 -7.68 -13.98
C VAL A 504 6.55 -9.10 -13.58
N ASN A 505 5.73 -9.24 -12.54
CA ASN A 505 5.35 -10.53 -11.99
C ASN A 505 4.21 -11.21 -12.77
N CYS A 506 3.30 -10.42 -13.36
CA CYS A 506 2.03 -10.95 -13.87
C CYS A 506 1.86 -10.85 -15.37
N MET A 507 2.58 -9.91 -16.05
CA MET A 507 2.31 -9.60 -17.45
C MET A 507 3.27 -10.28 -18.40
N ASP A 508 2.77 -10.64 -19.60
CA ASP A 508 3.56 -11.26 -20.67
C ASP A 508 4.35 -10.22 -21.46
N TYR A 509 3.75 -9.06 -21.70
CA TYR A 509 4.36 -7.91 -22.36
C TYR A 509 3.69 -6.61 -21.95
N VAL A 510 4.29 -5.49 -22.35
CA VAL A 510 3.76 -4.16 -22.07
C VAL A 510 3.47 -3.40 -23.36
N LEU A 511 2.47 -2.55 -23.32
CA LEU A 511 2.13 -1.53 -24.29
C LEU A 511 2.56 -0.17 -23.73
N ILE A 512 3.63 0.39 -24.27
CA ILE A 512 4.18 1.66 -23.79
C ILE A 512 3.62 2.79 -24.63
N ILE A 513 3.12 3.83 -23.98
CA ILE A 513 2.70 5.08 -24.61
C ILE A 513 3.91 6.01 -24.65
N GLU A 514 4.41 6.26 -25.86
CA GLU A 514 5.48 7.20 -26.14
C GLU A 514 5.07 8.04 -27.36
N ASP A 515 5.33 9.33 -27.35
CA ASP A 515 5.04 10.25 -28.47
C ASP A 515 3.61 10.10 -29.03
N LYS A 516 2.60 10.02 -28.13
CA LYS A 516 1.17 9.86 -28.46
C LYS A 516 0.81 8.57 -29.20
N THR A 517 1.74 7.62 -29.30
CA THR A 517 1.53 6.31 -29.94
C THR A 517 1.71 5.18 -28.93
N ILE A 518 1.21 3.99 -29.29
CA ILE A 518 1.39 2.79 -28.45
C ILE A 518 2.37 1.84 -29.15
N ARG A 519 3.40 1.41 -28.39
CA ARG A 519 4.37 0.44 -28.86
C ARG A 519 4.40 -0.81 -27.97
N ARG A 520 4.31 -1.99 -28.60
CA ARG A 520 4.48 -3.27 -27.88
C ARG A 520 5.93 -3.48 -27.52
N MET A 521 6.20 -3.73 -26.25
CA MET A 521 7.52 -4.07 -25.72
C MET A 521 7.49 -5.41 -24.98
N ARG A 522 8.45 -6.28 -25.25
CA ARG A 522 8.60 -7.56 -24.53
C ARG A 522 8.99 -7.29 -23.07
N MET A 523 8.50 -8.09 -22.14
CA MET A 523 8.78 -7.95 -20.71
C MET A 523 10.29 -7.89 -20.39
N ARG A 524 11.12 -8.67 -21.08
CA ARG A 524 12.60 -8.63 -20.92
C ARG A 524 13.18 -7.24 -21.21
N ASN A 525 12.69 -6.56 -22.26
CA ASN A 525 13.18 -5.24 -22.63
C ASN A 525 12.65 -4.17 -21.68
N PHE A 526 11.38 -4.30 -21.26
CA PHE A 526 10.78 -3.41 -20.27
C PHE A 526 11.55 -3.47 -18.94
N ARG A 527 11.84 -4.68 -18.45
CA ARG A 527 12.68 -4.87 -17.26
C ARG A 527 14.01 -4.15 -17.42
N LYS A 528 14.71 -4.37 -18.54
CA LYS A 528 16.00 -3.72 -18.81
C LYS A 528 15.88 -2.19 -18.83
N MET A 529 14.86 -1.64 -19.48
CA MET A 529 14.64 -0.20 -19.55
C MET A 529 14.43 0.42 -18.16
N ILE A 530 13.58 -0.20 -17.32
CA ILE A 530 13.32 0.27 -15.96
C ILE A 530 14.59 0.15 -15.10
N TYR A 531 15.35 -0.95 -15.25
CA TYR A 531 16.58 -1.16 -14.46
C TYR A 531 17.74 -0.27 -14.91
N ASP A 532 17.91 -0.04 -16.21
CA ASP A 532 18.96 0.90 -16.69
C ASP A 532 18.66 2.35 -16.20
N ASN A 533 17.40 2.69 -15.94
CA ASN A 533 16.98 4.02 -15.52
C ASN A 533 16.82 4.17 -13.99
N HIS A 534 16.53 3.08 -13.24
CA HIS A 534 16.09 3.16 -11.85
C HIS A 534 16.77 2.18 -10.89
N PHE A 535 17.51 1.17 -11.38
CA PHE A 535 18.15 0.13 -10.57
C PHE A 535 19.54 -0.24 -11.07
N ASP A 536 20.40 -0.78 -10.21
CA ASP A 536 21.65 -1.39 -10.61
C ASP A 536 21.42 -2.71 -11.38
N LYS A 537 22.26 -2.99 -12.37
CA LYS A 537 22.09 -4.15 -13.28
C LYS A 537 22.02 -5.50 -12.57
N ASP A 538 22.75 -5.65 -11.48
CA ASP A 538 22.82 -6.92 -10.74
C ASP A 538 21.62 -7.12 -9.79
N TYR A 539 20.96 -6.04 -9.38
CA TYR A 539 19.81 -6.09 -8.47
C TYR A 539 18.67 -6.98 -8.99
N LEU A 540 18.37 -6.89 -10.30
CA LEU A 540 17.30 -7.69 -10.93
C LEU A 540 17.52 -9.21 -10.82
N GLU A 541 18.73 -9.66 -11.14
CA GLU A 541 19.06 -11.09 -11.10
C GLU A 541 19.00 -11.61 -9.66
N LEU A 542 19.47 -10.80 -8.72
CA LEU A 542 19.42 -11.12 -7.28
C LEU A 542 17.98 -11.17 -6.77
N GLU A 543 17.13 -10.23 -7.17
CA GLU A 543 15.73 -10.21 -6.77
C GLU A 543 14.94 -11.38 -7.37
N GLN A 544 15.19 -11.76 -8.62
CA GLN A 544 14.58 -12.94 -9.21
C GLN A 544 14.99 -14.22 -8.50
N LYS A 545 16.26 -14.36 -8.14
CA LYS A 545 16.75 -15.50 -7.35
C LYS A 545 16.11 -15.53 -5.97
N LYS A 546 16.04 -14.37 -5.29
CA LYS A 546 15.34 -14.22 -4.01
C LYS A 546 13.91 -14.74 -4.11
N LYS A 547 13.13 -14.25 -5.07
CA LYS A 547 11.72 -14.63 -5.25
C LYS A 547 11.55 -16.12 -5.57
N LEU A 548 12.47 -16.71 -6.35
CA LEU A 548 12.44 -18.15 -6.63
C LEU A 548 12.65 -18.97 -5.36
N ILE A 549 13.56 -18.53 -4.48
CA ILE A 549 13.83 -19.23 -3.21
C ILE A 549 12.63 -19.05 -2.27
N GLU A 550 12.04 -17.85 -2.15
CA GLU A 550 10.84 -17.59 -1.37
C GLU A 550 9.67 -18.49 -1.79
N THR A 551 9.44 -18.64 -3.08
CA THR A 551 8.41 -19.54 -3.61
C THR A 551 8.67 -21.01 -3.23
N LYS A 552 9.94 -21.46 -3.26
CA LYS A 552 10.31 -22.82 -2.82
C LYS A 552 10.08 -23.01 -1.32
N ILE A 553 10.38 -22.00 -0.51
CA ILE A 553 10.11 -22.04 0.95
C ILE A 553 8.62 -22.16 1.20
N GLU A 554 7.77 -21.39 0.51
CA GLU A 554 6.32 -21.49 0.66
C GLU A 554 5.78 -22.88 0.28
N LEU A 555 6.33 -23.51 -0.77
CA LEU A 555 5.97 -24.88 -1.14
C LEU A 555 6.39 -25.88 -0.05
N ALA A 556 7.62 -25.77 0.45
CA ALA A 556 8.12 -26.64 1.53
C ALA A 556 7.27 -26.50 2.81
N LEU A 557 6.82 -25.27 3.14
CA LEU A 557 5.93 -25.03 4.27
C LEU A 557 4.53 -25.64 4.08
N LYS A 558 3.98 -25.60 2.86
CA LYS A 558 2.71 -26.28 2.55
C LYS A 558 2.80 -27.80 2.72
N ASP A 559 3.95 -28.37 2.39
CA ASP A 559 4.21 -29.80 2.51
C ASP A 559 4.67 -30.20 3.93
N ASN A 560 4.76 -29.22 4.86
CA ASN A 560 5.32 -29.38 6.22
C ASN A 560 6.78 -29.90 6.23
N ASP A 561 7.54 -29.62 5.19
CA ASP A 561 8.98 -29.93 5.11
C ASP A 561 9.80 -28.75 5.69
N PHE A 562 9.83 -28.68 7.03
CA PHE A 562 10.53 -27.62 7.75
C PHE A 562 12.05 -27.69 7.62
N ILE A 563 12.61 -28.87 7.32
CA ILE A 563 14.06 -29.04 7.12
C ILE A 563 14.45 -28.34 5.83
N LEU A 564 13.77 -28.64 4.72
CA LEU A 564 13.99 -28.00 3.44
C LEU A 564 13.71 -26.48 3.51
N ALA A 565 12.66 -26.07 4.22
CA ALA A 565 12.35 -24.66 4.40
C ALA A 565 13.48 -23.89 5.10
N LYS A 566 14.11 -24.46 6.12
CA LYS A 566 15.26 -23.87 6.83
C LYS A 566 16.52 -23.81 5.95
N GLU A 567 16.84 -24.88 5.21
CA GLU A 567 17.97 -24.89 4.27
C GLU A 567 17.81 -23.81 3.18
N LEU A 568 16.61 -23.69 2.62
CA LEU A 568 16.32 -22.65 1.63
C LEU A 568 16.35 -21.24 2.27
N CYS A 569 15.99 -21.09 3.53
CA CYS A 569 16.08 -19.84 4.25
C CYS A 569 17.55 -19.38 4.44
N GLU A 570 18.47 -20.30 4.70
CA GLU A 570 19.92 -20.01 4.73
C GLU A 570 20.46 -19.60 3.35
N GLU A 571 19.95 -20.18 2.26
CA GLU A 571 20.26 -19.76 0.91
C GLU A 571 19.72 -18.36 0.61
N LEU A 572 18.50 -18.07 1.06
CA LEU A 572 17.86 -16.76 0.95
C LEU A 572 18.66 -15.67 1.67
N GLU A 573 19.16 -15.95 2.89
CA GLU A 573 20.00 -15.02 3.64
C GLU A 573 21.23 -14.54 2.86
N LYS A 574 21.87 -15.45 2.13
CA LYS A 574 23.01 -15.12 1.27
C LYS A 574 22.62 -14.18 0.12
N GLN A 575 21.43 -14.39 -0.48
CA GLN A 575 20.92 -13.51 -1.53
C GLN A 575 20.54 -12.13 -0.99
N VAL A 576 19.91 -12.07 0.19
CA VAL A 576 19.57 -10.81 0.88
C VAL A 576 20.82 -10.00 1.19
N LYS A 577 21.89 -10.63 1.65
CA LYS A 577 23.20 -9.95 1.89
C LYS A 577 23.79 -9.35 0.60
N LEU A 578 23.63 -10.02 -0.53
CA LEU A 578 24.10 -9.51 -1.82
C LEU A 578 23.22 -8.35 -2.36
N LEU A 579 21.94 -8.33 -2.03
CA LEU A 579 21.06 -7.21 -2.37
C LEU A 579 21.34 -5.94 -1.57
N ARG A 580 22.02 -6.05 -0.42
CA ARG A 580 22.45 -4.92 0.42
C ARG A 580 23.76 -4.29 -0.03
N SER A 581 24.63 -5.05 -0.73
CA SER A 581 25.94 -4.58 -1.18
C SER A 581 25.83 -3.81 -2.49
#